data_3567d69a621d7c82fc035dbc3a104b05
#
_entry.id   3567d69a621d7c82fc035dbc3a104b05
#
_cell.length_a   1.000
_cell.length_b   1.000
_cell.length_c   1.000
_cell.angle_alpha   90.00
_cell.angle_beta   90.00
_cell.angle_gamma   90.00
#
_symmetry.space_group_name_H-M   'P 1'
#
loop_
_entity.id
_entity.type
_entity.pdbx_description
1 polymer ?
#
loop_
_entity_poly.entity_id
_entity_poly.type
_entity_poly.pdbx_seq_one_letter_code
_entity_poly.pdbx_strand_id
1 'polypeptide(L)'
;SLAMAIAPVWFISHGATDLVLRDQPATQFLATLRLGGIKGLVVISAHWFSRSELQINVEPSPALMYDFYGFPEPLYRIRWPAKSPQWLQEAVSDQLLLAGLPATAVHRELDHGVWSPLSLMDPQSEIPLVQLSIPANFTPAQLWQLGEALQGLRAQGIGILASGAITHNLRALGPDDSPMPRWASTFVSWLEQTMDEGDRTALEDYRARAPGAVESHPHDDHLRPLFVALGAAGSDRPTRLHQSWDYGSLYMGAYRFG
;
A
#
# COMPACT_ATOMS: atom_id res chain seq x y z
N SER A 1 33.44 -0.91 -7.33
CA SER A 1 32.12 -0.29 -7.45
C SER A 1 31.27 -0.64 -6.24
N LEU A 2 30.67 0.35 -5.63
CA LEU A 2 29.69 0.13 -4.58
C LEU A 2 28.47 -0.55 -5.18
N ALA A 3 28.11 -1.72 -4.65
CA ALA A 3 26.85 -2.35 -5.02
C ALA A 3 25.71 -1.39 -4.66
N MET A 4 24.85 -1.07 -5.63
CA MET A 4 23.66 -0.28 -5.33
C MET A 4 22.76 -1.08 -4.41
N ALA A 5 22.33 -0.46 -3.33
CA ALA A 5 21.36 -1.08 -2.43
C ALA A 5 20.05 -1.35 -3.19
N ILE A 6 19.48 -2.53 -2.99
CA ILE A 6 18.17 -2.88 -3.52
C ILE A 6 17.13 -2.02 -2.80
N ALA A 7 16.26 -1.38 -3.55
CA ALA A 7 15.21 -0.54 -2.99
C ALA A 7 14.23 -1.36 -2.16
N PRO A 8 13.75 -0.82 -1.02
CA PRO A 8 12.81 -1.55 -0.16
C PRO A 8 11.40 -1.66 -0.75
N VAL A 9 10.64 -2.54 -0.15
CA VAL A 9 9.19 -2.62 -0.30
C VAL A 9 8.57 -2.19 1.03
N TRP A 10 7.50 -1.39 0.96
CA TRP A 10 6.72 -0.99 2.14
C TRP A 10 5.28 -1.42 1.99
N PHE A 11 4.69 -1.83 3.09
CA PHE A 11 3.24 -1.82 3.27
C PHE A 11 2.91 -0.81 4.35
N ILE A 12 1.98 0.08 4.04
CA ILE A 12 1.47 1.04 5.02
C ILE A 12 -0.04 0.95 5.13
N SER A 13 -0.53 1.14 6.35
CA SER A 13 -1.95 1.34 6.60
C SER A 13 -2.25 2.83 6.44
N HIS A 14 -3.04 3.17 5.42
CA HIS A 14 -3.35 4.58 5.16
C HIS A 14 -4.48 5.13 6.04
N GLY A 15 -5.11 4.26 6.83
CA GLY A 15 -6.09 4.68 7.81
C GLY A 15 -7.39 5.18 7.21
N ALA A 16 -8.10 5.98 8.00
CA ALA A 16 -9.31 6.63 7.54
C ALA A 16 -8.98 7.80 6.60
N THR A 17 -9.98 8.23 5.86
CA THR A 17 -9.85 9.30 4.86
C THR A 17 -9.28 10.59 5.44
N ASP A 18 -9.54 10.86 6.73
CA ASP A 18 -9.08 12.07 7.42
C ASP A 18 -7.67 11.96 8.02
N LEU A 19 -6.89 10.95 7.64
CA LEU A 19 -5.55 10.68 8.20
C LEU A 19 -4.69 11.94 8.35
N VAL A 20 -4.61 12.78 7.30
CA VAL A 20 -3.73 13.96 7.28
C VAL A 20 -4.19 15.06 8.23
N LEU A 21 -5.43 15.04 8.70
CA LEU A 21 -5.99 16.00 9.65
C LEU A 21 -5.87 15.52 11.10
N ARG A 22 -5.40 14.29 11.31
CA ARG A 22 -5.38 13.67 12.63
C ARG A 22 -4.03 13.89 13.31
N ASP A 23 -4.06 14.05 14.62
CA ASP A 23 -2.86 14.13 15.46
C ASP A 23 -2.78 12.84 16.30
N GLN A 24 -2.60 11.71 15.61
CA GLN A 24 -2.53 10.39 16.23
C GLN A 24 -1.16 9.76 15.98
N PRO A 25 -0.77 8.73 16.74
CA PRO A 25 0.54 8.09 16.59
C PRO A 25 0.88 7.68 15.15
N ALA A 26 -0.09 7.15 14.40
CA ALA A 26 0.14 6.73 13.02
C ALA A 26 0.43 7.93 12.11
N THR A 27 -0.30 9.05 12.25
CA THR A 27 -0.05 10.26 11.47
C THR A 27 1.33 10.82 11.78
N GLN A 28 1.68 10.87 13.06
CA GLN A 28 3.00 11.34 13.51
C GLN A 28 4.12 10.44 12.96
N PHE A 29 3.92 9.12 13.00
CA PHE A 29 4.88 8.18 12.44
C PHE A 29 5.09 8.41 10.95
N LEU A 30 4.03 8.46 10.16
CA LEU A 30 4.13 8.65 8.70
C LEU A 30 4.83 9.97 8.36
N ALA A 31 4.60 11.03 9.14
CA ALA A 31 5.28 12.30 8.95
C ALA A 31 6.79 12.21 9.20
N THR A 32 7.27 11.21 9.92
CA THR A 32 8.70 10.98 10.18
C THR A 32 9.32 9.92 9.27
N LEU A 33 8.48 9.05 8.67
CA LEU A 33 8.97 8.01 7.78
C LEU A 33 9.52 8.63 6.50
N ARG A 34 10.76 8.26 6.16
CA ARG A 34 11.42 8.74 4.94
C ARG A 34 11.73 7.58 4.02
N LEU A 35 11.51 7.81 2.73
CA LEU A 35 11.73 6.83 1.66
C LEU A 35 13.11 6.99 1.02
N GLY A 36 14.05 7.62 1.70
CA GLY A 36 15.30 8.13 1.16
C GLY A 36 16.14 7.14 0.37
N GLY A 37 16.86 7.66 -0.61
CA GLY A 37 17.81 6.90 -1.43
C GLY A 37 17.20 6.17 -2.62
N ILE A 38 15.88 6.19 -2.80
CA ILE A 38 15.25 5.57 -3.97
C ILE A 38 15.08 6.58 -5.10
N LYS A 39 15.07 6.08 -6.34
CA LYS A 39 14.94 6.91 -7.55
C LYS A 39 13.49 7.13 -7.95
N GLY A 40 12.62 6.22 -7.56
CA GLY A 40 11.20 6.27 -7.89
C GLY A 40 10.42 5.25 -7.09
N LEU A 41 9.10 5.30 -7.22
CA LEU A 41 8.18 4.49 -6.41
C LEU A 41 7.06 3.95 -7.28
N VAL A 42 6.81 2.64 -7.18
CA VAL A 42 5.57 2.03 -7.68
C VAL A 42 4.59 2.00 -6.52
N VAL A 43 3.38 2.51 -6.73
CA VAL A 43 2.35 2.56 -5.69
C VAL A 43 1.16 1.71 -6.08
N ILE A 44 0.71 0.87 -5.16
CA ILE A 44 -0.50 0.06 -5.29
C ILE A 44 -1.45 0.47 -4.15
N SER A 45 -2.63 0.96 -4.50
CA SER A 45 -3.61 1.45 -3.53
C SER A 45 -4.87 0.60 -3.53
N ALA A 46 -5.41 0.37 -2.34
CA ALA A 46 -6.71 -0.29 -2.14
C ALA A 46 -7.89 0.49 -2.73
N HIS A 47 -7.67 1.67 -3.29
CA HIS A 47 -8.70 2.52 -3.88
C HIS A 47 -8.66 2.55 -5.41
N TRP A 48 -7.85 1.71 -6.04
CA TRP A 48 -7.86 1.57 -7.49
C TRP A 48 -7.92 0.10 -7.91
N PHE A 49 -9.12 -0.33 -8.24
CA PHE A 49 -9.38 -1.65 -8.82
C PHE A 49 -9.77 -1.50 -10.28
N SER A 50 -9.10 -2.22 -11.15
CA SER A 50 -9.51 -2.40 -12.54
C SER A 50 -10.32 -3.70 -12.65
N ARG A 51 -11.08 -3.87 -13.73
CA ARG A 51 -11.95 -5.06 -13.85
C ARG A 51 -11.14 -6.36 -13.91
N SER A 52 -10.30 -6.51 -14.95
CA SER A 52 -9.55 -7.73 -15.19
C SER A 52 -8.16 -7.45 -15.74
N GLU A 53 -7.95 -6.33 -16.42
CA GLU A 53 -6.66 -5.96 -16.96
C GLU A 53 -5.87 -5.11 -15.96
N LEU A 54 -4.57 -5.34 -15.90
CA LEU A 54 -3.66 -4.50 -15.17
C LEU A 54 -3.53 -3.16 -15.88
N GLN A 55 -3.67 -2.07 -15.14
CA GLN A 55 -3.56 -0.71 -15.68
C GLN A 55 -2.41 0.04 -15.02
N ILE A 56 -1.73 0.87 -15.82
CA ILE A 56 -0.67 1.76 -15.36
C ILE A 56 -1.07 3.20 -15.63
N ASN A 57 -0.97 4.05 -14.63
CA ASN A 57 -1.29 5.47 -14.76
C ASN A 57 -0.11 6.21 -15.38
N VAL A 58 -0.30 6.70 -16.61
CA VAL A 58 0.76 7.40 -17.36
C VAL A 58 0.56 8.91 -17.37
N GLU A 59 -0.29 9.44 -16.50
CA GLU A 59 -0.43 10.89 -16.34
C GLU A 59 0.87 11.48 -15.77
N PRO A 60 1.57 12.39 -16.47
CA PRO A 60 2.88 12.86 -16.02
C PRO A 60 2.84 13.73 -14.75
N SER A 61 1.74 14.45 -14.55
CA SER A 61 1.54 15.30 -13.36
C SER A 61 0.14 15.06 -12.81
N PRO A 62 -0.11 13.88 -12.24
CA PRO A 62 -1.46 13.50 -11.85
C PRO A 62 -1.98 14.42 -10.73
N ALA A 63 -3.18 14.95 -10.95
CA ALA A 63 -3.91 15.71 -9.94
C ALA A 63 -4.41 14.78 -8.84
N LEU A 64 -4.79 15.35 -7.71
CA LEU A 64 -5.35 14.59 -6.60
C LEU A 64 -6.85 14.40 -6.83
N MET A 65 -7.29 13.17 -6.60
CA MET A 65 -8.70 12.82 -6.56
C MET A 65 -9.19 12.96 -5.11
N TYR A 66 -10.26 13.70 -4.91
CA TYR A 66 -10.91 13.81 -3.60
C TYR A 66 -12.08 12.83 -3.59
N ASP A 67 -11.76 11.55 -3.50
CA ASP A 67 -12.66 10.42 -3.67
C ASP A 67 -13.45 10.11 -2.38
N PHE A 68 -13.99 11.16 -1.76
CA PHE A 68 -14.73 11.10 -0.51
C PHE A 68 -15.65 12.32 -0.40
N TYR A 69 -16.60 12.27 0.53
CA TYR A 69 -17.48 13.40 0.82
C TYR A 69 -17.85 13.41 2.31
N GLY A 70 -18.34 14.56 2.79
CA GLY A 70 -18.75 14.70 4.18
C GLY A 70 -17.61 14.87 5.17
N PHE A 71 -16.41 15.19 4.69
CA PHE A 71 -15.26 15.46 5.55
C PHE A 71 -15.03 16.96 5.74
N PRO A 72 -14.22 17.36 6.75
CA PRO A 72 -13.91 18.77 6.97
C PRO A 72 -13.28 19.44 5.75
N GLU A 73 -13.62 20.70 5.53
CA GLU A 73 -13.16 21.51 4.40
C GLU A 73 -11.64 21.48 4.17
N PRO A 74 -10.78 21.53 5.20
CA PRO A 74 -9.33 21.49 4.98
C PRO A 74 -8.85 20.28 4.21
N LEU A 75 -9.56 19.13 4.30
CA LEU A 75 -9.17 17.93 3.58
C LEU A 75 -9.26 18.10 2.06
N TYR A 76 -10.24 18.88 1.59
CA TYR A 76 -10.43 19.17 0.16
C TYR A 76 -9.45 20.21 -0.38
N ARG A 77 -8.67 20.84 0.50
CA ARG A 77 -7.68 21.87 0.15
C ARG A 77 -6.26 21.32 0.09
N ILE A 78 -6.06 20.07 0.46
CA ILE A 78 -4.74 19.44 0.34
C ILE A 78 -4.29 19.50 -1.10
N ARG A 79 -3.04 19.91 -1.30
CA ARG A 79 -2.36 19.92 -2.60
C ARG A 79 -1.03 19.20 -2.44
N TRP A 80 -0.73 18.34 -3.39
CA TRP A 80 0.52 17.58 -3.38
C TRP A 80 0.94 17.36 -4.83
N PRO A 81 2.05 17.97 -5.29
CA PRO A 81 2.41 18.02 -6.71
C PRO A 81 3.16 16.76 -7.15
N ALA A 82 2.44 15.66 -7.32
CA ALA A 82 3.00 14.39 -7.76
C ALA A 82 3.65 14.50 -9.14
N LYS A 83 4.71 13.74 -9.35
CA LYS A 83 5.44 13.65 -10.62
C LYS A 83 5.53 12.19 -11.03
N SER A 84 5.18 11.92 -12.28
CA SER A 84 5.28 10.59 -12.87
C SER A 84 5.99 10.69 -14.22
N PRO A 85 7.34 10.71 -14.20
CA PRO A 85 8.13 10.91 -15.42
C PRO A 85 8.09 9.68 -16.33
N GLN A 86 8.25 9.92 -17.62
CA GLN A 86 8.19 8.88 -18.64
C GLN A 86 9.18 7.75 -18.39
N TRP A 87 10.39 8.06 -17.94
CA TRP A 87 11.41 7.02 -17.70
C TRP A 87 10.94 5.99 -16.65
N LEU A 88 10.24 6.46 -15.62
CA LEU A 88 9.71 5.58 -14.57
C LEU A 88 8.55 4.75 -15.08
N GLN A 89 7.63 5.37 -15.82
CA GLN A 89 6.51 4.69 -16.44
C GLN A 89 6.99 3.58 -17.37
N GLU A 90 7.98 3.87 -18.19
CA GLU A 90 8.57 2.89 -19.13
C GLU A 90 9.29 1.76 -18.40
N ALA A 91 10.07 2.08 -17.36
CA ALA A 91 10.78 1.06 -16.58
C ALA A 91 9.79 0.06 -15.97
N VAL A 92 8.69 0.55 -15.41
CA VAL A 92 7.66 -0.31 -14.80
C VAL A 92 6.91 -1.10 -15.87
N SER A 93 6.49 -0.45 -16.95
CA SER A 93 5.76 -1.08 -18.04
C SER A 93 6.60 -2.18 -18.71
N ASP A 94 7.88 -1.92 -18.96
CA ASP A 94 8.79 -2.88 -19.56
C ASP A 94 9.04 -4.09 -18.65
N GLN A 95 9.20 -3.86 -17.36
CA GLN A 95 9.37 -4.93 -16.37
C GLN A 95 8.15 -5.85 -16.32
N LEU A 96 6.96 -5.28 -16.35
CA LEU A 96 5.71 -6.05 -16.35
C LEU A 96 5.55 -6.84 -17.65
N LEU A 97 5.88 -6.24 -18.79
CA LEU A 97 5.81 -6.91 -20.09
C LEU A 97 6.76 -8.12 -20.11
N LEU A 98 7.98 -7.96 -19.61
CA LEU A 98 8.97 -9.04 -19.50
C LEU A 98 8.44 -10.20 -18.65
N ALA A 99 7.68 -9.91 -17.64
CA ALA A 99 7.09 -10.93 -16.76
C ALA A 99 5.80 -11.56 -17.31
N GLY A 100 5.35 -11.14 -18.49
CA GLY A 100 4.13 -11.64 -19.09
C GLY A 100 2.85 -11.05 -18.50
N LEU A 101 2.97 -9.90 -17.83
CA LEU A 101 1.85 -9.18 -17.21
C LEU A 101 1.76 -7.76 -17.78
N PRO A 102 1.44 -7.61 -19.08
CA PRO A 102 1.41 -6.28 -19.68
C PRO A 102 0.35 -5.39 -19.02
N ALA A 103 0.68 -4.12 -18.84
CA ALA A 103 -0.21 -3.12 -18.27
C ALA A 103 -0.74 -2.20 -19.37
N THR A 104 -2.04 -1.92 -19.32
CA THR A 104 -2.69 -0.96 -20.21
C THR A 104 -2.49 0.45 -19.67
N ALA A 105 -2.00 1.35 -20.51
CA ALA A 105 -1.79 2.75 -20.13
C ALA A 105 -3.12 3.49 -20.01
N VAL A 106 -3.31 4.19 -18.91
CA VAL A 106 -4.47 5.04 -18.66
C VAL A 106 -4.03 6.37 -18.06
N HIS A 107 -4.91 7.36 -18.08
CA HIS A 107 -4.74 8.64 -17.42
C HIS A 107 -5.71 8.72 -16.26
N ARG A 108 -5.21 9.00 -15.06
CA ARG A 108 -6.00 8.97 -13.85
C ARG A 108 -5.48 9.97 -12.83
N GLU A 109 -6.39 10.55 -12.04
CA GLU A 109 -6.03 11.27 -10.83
C GLU A 109 -5.60 10.28 -9.74
N LEU A 110 -4.86 10.75 -8.74
CA LEU A 110 -4.41 9.92 -7.63
C LEU A 110 -5.47 9.90 -6.52
N ASP A 111 -5.89 8.70 -6.12
CA ASP A 111 -6.81 8.53 -5.01
C ASP A 111 -6.15 8.82 -3.65
N HIS A 112 -6.97 9.00 -2.60
CA HIS A 112 -6.44 9.37 -1.28
C HIS A 112 -5.57 8.27 -0.63
N GLY A 113 -5.70 7.04 -1.04
CA GLY A 113 -4.80 5.97 -0.58
C GLY A 113 -3.36 6.19 -1.03
N VAL A 114 -3.14 6.96 -2.09
CA VAL A 114 -1.83 7.37 -2.56
C VAL A 114 -1.41 8.68 -1.90
N TRP A 115 -2.16 9.76 -2.13
CA TRP A 115 -1.68 11.09 -1.73
C TRP A 115 -1.78 11.35 -0.23
N SER A 116 -2.72 10.74 0.47
CA SER A 116 -2.90 10.98 1.90
C SER A 116 -1.64 10.57 2.68
N PRO A 117 -1.17 9.31 2.62
CA PRO A 117 0.07 8.97 3.32
C PRO A 117 1.31 9.63 2.70
N LEU A 118 1.41 9.75 1.38
CA LEU A 118 2.61 10.30 0.75
C LEU A 118 2.76 11.79 0.99
N SER A 119 1.69 12.54 1.18
CA SER A 119 1.79 13.95 1.57
C SER A 119 2.42 14.13 2.97
N LEU A 120 2.34 13.10 3.81
CA LEU A 120 3.05 13.06 5.11
C LEU A 120 4.48 12.55 4.96
N MET A 121 4.68 11.49 4.18
CA MET A 121 5.97 10.81 4.05
C MET A 121 6.95 11.57 3.14
N ASP A 122 6.44 12.27 2.15
CA ASP A 122 7.21 13.02 1.15
C ASP A 122 6.48 14.34 0.84
N PRO A 123 6.40 15.26 1.81
CA PRO A 123 5.56 16.47 1.67
C PRO A 123 5.96 17.35 0.49
N GLN A 124 7.22 17.34 0.07
CA GLN A 124 7.70 18.13 -1.06
C GLN A 124 7.59 17.38 -2.40
N SER A 125 7.05 16.15 -2.39
CA SER A 125 6.94 15.32 -3.60
C SER A 125 8.28 15.21 -4.35
N GLU A 126 9.33 14.89 -3.64
CA GLU A 126 10.67 14.77 -4.22
C GLU A 126 10.85 13.45 -4.98
N ILE A 127 10.11 12.41 -4.59
CA ILE A 127 10.23 11.08 -5.16
C ILE A 127 9.17 10.91 -6.24
N PRO A 128 9.56 10.68 -7.50
CA PRO A 128 8.59 10.42 -8.56
C PRO A 128 7.91 9.07 -8.36
N LEU A 129 6.67 8.96 -8.79
CA LEU A 129 5.88 7.75 -8.62
C LEU A 129 5.13 7.36 -9.88
N VAL A 130 4.76 6.08 -9.94
CA VAL A 130 3.78 5.56 -10.89
C VAL A 130 2.83 4.64 -10.15
N GLN A 131 1.54 4.77 -10.40
CA GLN A 131 0.53 3.92 -9.77
C GLN A 131 0.08 2.82 -10.71
N LEU A 132 -0.07 1.61 -10.16
CA LEU A 132 -0.68 0.46 -10.83
C LEU A 132 -2.04 0.17 -10.21
N SER A 133 -2.96 -0.34 -11.02
CA SER A 133 -4.24 -0.85 -10.53
C SER A 133 -4.09 -2.21 -9.87
N ILE A 134 -5.09 -2.58 -9.09
CA ILE A 134 -5.30 -3.95 -8.65
C ILE A 134 -6.40 -4.55 -9.52
N PRO A 135 -6.11 -5.55 -10.37
CA PRO A 135 -7.18 -6.23 -11.09
C PRO A 135 -8.12 -6.93 -10.11
N ALA A 136 -9.41 -6.59 -10.18
CA ALA A 136 -10.41 -7.05 -9.20
C ALA A 136 -10.59 -8.56 -9.18
N ASN A 137 -10.30 -9.24 -10.31
CA ASN A 137 -10.43 -10.69 -10.43
C ASN A 137 -9.14 -11.44 -10.04
N PHE A 138 -8.08 -10.74 -9.64
CA PHE A 138 -6.87 -11.43 -9.18
C PHE A 138 -7.09 -12.04 -7.79
N THR A 139 -6.65 -13.30 -7.65
CA THR A 139 -6.58 -13.99 -6.35
C THR A 139 -5.37 -13.49 -5.56
N PRO A 140 -5.27 -13.77 -4.26
CA PRO A 140 -4.04 -13.49 -3.50
C PRO A 140 -2.79 -14.07 -4.18
N ALA A 141 -2.86 -15.27 -4.72
CA ALA A 141 -1.74 -15.89 -5.45
C ALA A 141 -1.34 -15.07 -6.69
N GLN A 142 -2.31 -14.58 -7.45
CA GLN A 142 -2.04 -13.74 -8.63
C GLN A 142 -1.49 -12.36 -8.25
N LEU A 143 -1.95 -11.79 -7.14
CA LEU A 143 -1.39 -10.53 -6.62
C LEU A 143 0.07 -10.73 -6.16
N TRP A 144 0.36 -11.88 -5.55
CA TRP A 144 1.72 -12.26 -5.19
C TRP A 144 2.61 -12.35 -6.43
N GLN A 145 2.11 -12.97 -7.50
CA GLN A 145 2.81 -13.06 -8.79
C GLN A 145 3.04 -11.66 -9.40
N LEU A 146 2.08 -10.75 -9.28
CA LEU A 146 2.27 -9.36 -9.70
C LEU A 146 3.43 -8.71 -8.93
N GLY A 147 3.48 -8.92 -7.62
CA GLY A 147 4.60 -8.46 -6.81
C GLY A 147 5.94 -9.05 -7.27
N GLU A 148 5.97 -10.36 -7.52
CA GLU A 148 7.18 -11.03 -8.04
C GLU A 148 7.64 -10.42 -9.37
N ALA A 149 6.70 -10.06 -10.23
CA ALA A 149 7.00 -9.39 -11.49
C ALA A 149 7.69 -8.03 -11.30
N LEU A 150 7.46 -7.37 -10.16
CA LEU A 150 8.03 -6.06 -9.86
C LEU A 150 9.41 -6.14 -9.19
N GLN A 151 9.85 -7.32 -8.76
CA GLN A 151 11.09 -7.47 -7.99
C GLN A 151 12.31 -6.85 -8.66
N GLY A 152 12.44 -7.02 -10.00
CA GLY A 152 13.59 -6.51 -10.74
C GLY A 152 13.74 -5.00 -10.69
N LEU A 153 12.67 -4.26 -10.44
CA LEU A 153 12.70 -2.80 -10.31
C LEU A 153 13.52 -2.35 -9.09
N ARG A 154 13.54 -3.16 -8.04
CA ARG A 154 14.24 -2.84 -6.80
C ARG A 154 15.75 -2.68 -7.04
N ALA A 155 16.32 -3.51 -7.89
CA ALA A 155 17.74 -3.40 -8.27
C ALA A 155 18.03 -2.12 -9.09
N GLN A 156 17.01 -1.51 -9.66
CA GLN A 156 17.11 -0.25 -10.39
C GLN A 156 16.88 0.97 -9.48
N GLY A 157 16.75 0.76 -8.18
CA GLY A 157 16.50 1.83 -7.21
C GLY A 157 15.04 2.27 -7.14
N ILE A 158 14.11 1.48 -7.68
CA ILE A 158 12.68 1.76 -7.64
C ILE A 158 12.05 0.93 -6.53
N GLY A 159 11.52 1.61 -5.52
CA GLY A 159 10.81 0.98 -4.41
C GLY A 159 9.36 0.68 -4.75
N ILE A 160 8.75 -0.15 -3.93
CA ILE A 160 7.33 -0.51 -4.06
C ILE A 160 6.62 -0.13 -2.76
N LEU A 161 5.52 0.60 -2.87
CA LEU A 161 4.68 1.01 -1.76
C LEU A 161 3.28 0.45 -1.95
N ALA A 162 2.88 -0.46 -1.08
CA ALA A 162 1.52 -0.96 -1.02
C ALA A 162 0.77 -0.21 0.08
N SER A 163 -0.35 0.40 -0.27
CA SER A 163 -1.17 1.23 0.61
C SER A 163 -2.55 0.61 0.78
N GLY A 164 -2.83 0.14 1.98
CA GLY A 164 -4.08 -0.52 2.31
C GLY A 164 -4.37 -0.47 3.80
N ALA A 165 -4.85 -1.57 4.33
CA ALA A 165 -5.09 -1.72 5.77
C ALA A 165 -4.98 -3.19 6.18
N ILE A 166 -4.37 -3.42 7.33
CA ILE A 166 -4.28 -4.77 7.92
C ILE A 166 -5.64 -5.21 8.47
N THR A 167 -6.37 -4.31 9.11
CA THR A 167 -7.77 -4.51 9.47
C THR A 167 -8.60 -3.39 8.86
N HIS A 168 -9.78 -3.71 8.33
CA HIS A 168 -10.64 -2.74 7.69
C HIS A 168 -12.10 -3.17 7.78
N ASN A 169 -12.75 -2.79 8.87
CA ASN A 169 -14.18 -3.02 9.08
C ASN A 169 -14.82 -1.70 9.52
N LEU A 170 -15.39 -0.98 8.57
CA LEU A 170 -15.95 0.35 8.82
C LEU A 170 -17.12 0.34 9.82
N ARG A 171 -17.85 -0.77 9.90
CA ARG A 171 -18.97 -0.90 10.86
C ARG A 171 -18.49 -1.08 12.29
N ALA A 172 -17.22 -1.45 12.49
CA ALA A 172 -16.64 -1.71 13.79
C ALA A 172 -15.82 -0.52 14.32
N LEU A 173 -15.78 0.60 13.60
CA LEU A 173 -15.08 1.80 14.05
C LEU A 173 -15.80 2.42 15.23
N GLY A 174 -15.03 2.81 16.24
CA GLY A 174 -15.51 3.49 17.45
C GLY A 174 -14.64 4.69 17.78
N PRO A 175 -14.84 5.29 18.95
CA PRO A 175 -13.95 6.35 19.45
C PRO A 175 -12.50 5.89 19.48
N ASP A 176 -11.56 6.82 19.33
CA ASP A 176 -10.12 6.52 19.32
C ASP A 176 -9.61 5.82 20.58
N ASP A 177 -10.25 6.10 21.72
CA ASP A 177 -9.90 5.50 23.00
C ASP A 177 -10.60 4.16 23.26
N SER A 178 -11.39 3.67 22.31
CA SER A 178 -12.03 2.36 22.43
C SER A 178 -10.96 1.26 22.44
N PRO A 179 -11.16 0.20 23.24
CA PRO A 179 -10.24 -0.94 23.20
C PRO A 179 -10.37 -1.65 21.86
N MET A 180 -9.23 -2.17 21.38
CA MET A 180 -9.22 -2.98 20.18
C MET A 180 -10.03 -4.26 20.37
N PRO A 181 -10.90 -4.64 19.43
CA PRO A 181 -11.64 -5.89 19.55
C PRO A 181 -10.69 -7.09 19.42
N ARG A 182 -11.07 -8.17 20.12
CA ARG A 182 -10.25 -9.38 20.13
C ARG A 182 -10.04 -9.98 18.75
N TRP A 183 -11.08 -9.95 17.90
CA TRP A 183 -10.96 -10.49 16.55
C TRP A 183 -9.90 -9.72 15.73
N ALA A 184 -9.72 -8.41 15.98
CA ALA A 184 -8.74 -7.59 15.28
C ALA A 184 -7.32 -7.90 15.77
N SER A 185 -7.08 -7.90 17.08
CA SER A 185 -5.76 -8.19 17.63
C SER A 185 -5.31 -9.63 17.32
N THR A 186 -6.22 -10.57 17.33
CA THR A 186 -5.91 -11.97 17.00
C THR A 186 -5.54 -12.11 15.52
N PHE A 187 -6.27 -11.43 14.64
CA PHE A 187 -5.94 -11.44 13.21
C PHE A 187 -4.55 -10.84 12.95
N VAL A 188 -4.26 -9.69 13.54
CA VAL A 188 -2.96 -9.03 13.40
C VAL A 188 -1.82 -9.94 13.87
N SER A 189 -1.97 -10.58 15.03
CA SER A 189 -0.95 -11.48 15.58
C SER A 189 -0.69 -12.66 14.64
N TRP A 190 -1.75 -13.26 14.11
CA TRP A 190 -1.62 -14.36 13.16
C TRP A 190 -0.89 -13.91 11.90
N LEU A 191 -1.30 -12.76 11.36
CA LEU A 191 -0.74 -12.25 10.11
C LEU A 191 0.75 -11.92 10.27
N GLU A 192 1.12 -11.23 11.33
CA GLU A 192 2.52 -10.86 11.57
C GLU A 192 3.39 -12.10 11.78
N GLN A 193 2.92 -13.05 12.55
CA GLN A 193 3.65 -14.31 12.75
C GLN A 193 3.81 -15.08 11.44
N THR A 194 2.77 -15.17 10.65
CA THR A 194 2.77 -15.91 9.39
C THR A 194 3.68 -15.24 8.35
N MET A 195 3.73 -13.90 8.34
CA MET A 195 4.69 -13.17 7.51
C MET A 195 6.13 -13.42 7.96
N ASP A 196 6.40 -13.42 9.26
CA ASP A 196 7.74 -13.69 9.80
C ASP A 196 8.21 -15.11 9.46
N GLU A 197 7.30 -16.06 9.45
CA GLU A 197 7.60 -17.43 9.05
C GLU A 197 7.79 -17.59 7.54
N GLY A 198 7.31 -16.64 6.76
CA GLY A 198 7.33 -16.70 5.30
C GLY A 198 6.44 -17.79 4.72
N ASP A 199 5.34 -18.10 5.40
CA ASP A 199 4.41 -19.17 4.97
C ASP A 199 3.43 -18.62 3.92
N ARG A 200 3.87 -18.64 2.67
CA ARG A 200 3.11 -18.14 1.52
C ARG A 200 1.75 -18.84 1.38
N THR A 201 1.72 -20.15 1.51
CA THR A 201 0.48 -20.92 1.37
C THR A 201 -0.55 -20.47 2.41
N ALA A 202 -0.15 -20.31 3.65
CA ALA A 202 -1.04 -19.84 4.71
C ALA A 202 -1.50 -18.40 4.46
N LEU A 203 -0.60 -17.52 4.01
CA LEU A 203 -0.93 -16.14 3.71
C LEU A 203 -1.93 -16.03 2.56
N GLU A 204 -1.75 -16.81 1.49
CA GLU A 204 -2.69 -16.81 0.37
C GLU A 204 -4.06 -17.37 0.77
N ASP A 205 -4.12 -18.28 1.74
CA ASP A 205 -5.34 -18.90 2.26
C ASP A 205 -5.82 -18.27 3.57
N TYR A 206 -5.49 -17.01 3.80
CA TYR A 206 -5.72 -16.34 5.09
C TYR A 206 -7.19 -16.34 5.53
N ARG A 207 -8.13 -16.22 4.59
CA ARG A 207 -9.55 -16.15 4.98
C ARG A 207 -10.03 -17.42 5.65
N ALA A 208 -9.49 -18.59 5.25
CA ALA A 208 -9.82 -19.86 5.87
C ALA A 208 -9.01 -20.14 7.13
N ARG A 209 -7.77 -19.68 7.17
CA ARG A 209 -6.82 -20.04 8.24
C ARG A 209 -6.70 -19.03 9.36
N ALA A 210 -6.81 -17.74 9.04
CA ALA A 210 -6.57 -16.69 10.03
C ALA A 210 -7.78 -16.48 10.93
N PRO A 211 -7.63 -16.53 12.25
CA PRO A 211 -8.71 -16.15 13.16
C PRO A 211 -9.01 -14.66 12.99
N GLY A 212 -10.29 -14.30 12.96
CA GLY A 212 -10.72 -12.92 12.80
C GLY A 212 -10.59 -12.34 11.39
N ALA A 213 -10.31 -13.18 10.39
CA ALA A 213 -10.12 -12.71 9.01
C ALA A 213 -11.40 -12.07 8.42
N VAL A 214 -12.54 -12.73 8.58
CA VAL A 214 -13.82 -12.24 8.02
C VAL A 214 -14.28 -10.97 8.74
N GLU A 215 -14.11 -10.91 10.04
CA GLU A 215 -14.44 -9.72 10.84
C GLU A 215 -13.52 -8.55 10.52
N SER A 216 -12.23 -8.83 10.31
CA SER A 216 -11.25 -7.79 9.94
C SER A 216 -11.48 -7.27 8.53
N HIS A 217 -11.93 -8.15 7.64
CA HIS A 217 -12.16 -7.83 6.22
C HIS A 217 -13.48 -8.43 5.76
N PRO A 218 -14.64 -7.79 6.06
CA PRO A 218 -15.91 -8.17 5.43
C PRO A 218 -15.79 -8.14 3.91
N HIS A 219 -15.08 -7.13 3.37
CA HIS A 219 -14.50 -7.03 2.05
C HIS A 219 -12.98 -7.01 2.17
N ASP A 220 -12.27 -7.73 1.33
CA ASP A 220 -10.82 -7.86 1.42
C ASP A 220 -10.02 -6.84 0.58
N ASP A 221 -10.67 -5.85 0.03
CA ASP A 221 -10.08 -4.84 -0.84
C ASP A 221 -8.84 -4.18 -0.21
N HIS A 222 -8.92 -3.82 1.06
CA HIS A 222 -7.83 -3.12 1.75
C HIS A 222 -6.64 -4.01 2.13
N LEU A 223 -6.82 -5.33 2.15
CA LEU A 223 -5.71 -6.26 2.40
C LEU A 223 -4.97 -6.65 1.11
N ARG A 224 -5.63 -6.55 -0.03
CA ARG A 224 -5.07 -6.98 -1.32
C ARG A 224 -3.72 -6.37 -1.67
N PRO A 225 -3.45 -5.08 -1.40
CA PRO A 225 -2.12 -4.52 -1.64
C PRO A 225 -0.98 -5.25 -0.92
N LEU A 226 -1.26 -5.85 0.23
CA LEU A 226 -0.25 -6.60 0.99
C LEU A 226 0.34 -7.76 0.18
N PHE A 227 -0.48 -8.47 -0.59
CA PHE A 227 0.00 -9.62 -1.38
C PHE A 227 0.96 -9.19 -2.48
N VAL A 228 0.75 -8.01 -3.06
CA VAL A 228 1.70 -7.42 -4.01
C VAL A 228 3.02 -7.09 -3.31
N ALA A 229 2.96 -6.49 -2.14
CA ALA A 229 4.16 -6.21 -1.33
C ALA A 229 4.93 -7.48 -0.99
N LEU A 230 4.23 -8.53 -0.56
CA LEU A 230 4.86 -9.81 -0.22
C LEU A 230 5.55 -10.45 -1.44
N GLY A 231 4.91 -10.40 -2.60
CA GLY A 231 5.52 -10.89 -3.84
C GLY A 231 6.75 -10.07 -4.24
N ALA A 232 6.68 -8.76 -4.14
CA ALA A 232 7.80 -7.88 -4.46
C ALA A 232 8.97 -8.03 -3.47
N ALA A 233 8.67 -8.37 -2.23
CA ALA A 233 9.67 -8.59 -1.18
C ALA A 233 10.54 -9.83 -1.42
N GLY A 234 10.03 -10.82 -2.14
CA GLY A 234 10.74 -12.08 -2.37
C GLY A 234 10.97 -12.82 -1.06
N SER A 235 12.23 -13.06 -0.71
CA SER A 235 12.60 -13.73 0.54
C SER A 235 12.81 -12.77 1.72
N ASP A 236 12.73 -11.46 1.50
CA ASP A 236 12.87 -10.49 2.57
C ASP A 236 11.72 -10.61 3.57
N ARG A 237 12.06 -10.60 4.85
CA ARG A 237 11.07 -10.63 5.93
C ARG A 237 10.67 -9.22 6.33
N PRO A 238 9.46 -9.04 6.88
CA PRO A 238 9.02 -7.72 7.30
C PRO A 238 9.76 -7.25 8.55
N THR A 239 10.12 -5.96 8.55
CA THR A 239 10.44 -5.22 9.76
C THR A 239 9.23 -4.35 10.08
N ARG A 240 8.63 -4.54 11.26
CA ARG A 240 7.53 -3.70 11.68
C ARG A 240 8.08 -2.32 12.07
N LEU A 241 7.65 -1.30 11.35
CA LEU A 241 8.09 0.08 11.57
C LEU A 241 7.21 0.81 12.58
N HIS A 242 5.93 0.44 12.62
CA HIS A 242 4.94 1.09 13.48
C HIS A 242 3.77 0.18 13.77
N GLN A 243 3.19 0.35 14.96
CA GLN A 243 1.90 -0.24 15.32
C GLN A 243 1.13 0.75 16.19
N SER A 244 -0.12 0.91 15.89
CA SER A 244 -1.09 1.67 16.69
C SER A 244 -2.49 1.32 16.22
N TRP A 245 -3.49 1.86 16.89
CA TRP A 245 -4.89 1.62 16.56
C TRP A 245 -5.60 2.96 16.46
N ASP A 246 -6.30 3.18 15.34
CA ASP A 246 -7.19 4.31 15.16
C ASP A 246 -8.63 3.81 15.25
N TYR A 247 -9.52 4.63 15.85
CA TYR A 247 -10.94 4.30 15.93
C TYR A 247 -11.24 2.92 16.53
N GLY A 248 -10.43 2.50 17.49
CA GLY A 248 -10.57 1.22 18.20
C GLY A 248 -10.09 0.02 17.41
N SER A 249 -10.65 -0.23 16.25
CA SER A 249 -10.44 -1.48 15.50
C SER A 249 -9.55 -1.35 14.26
N LEU A 250 -9.16 -0.14 13.89
CA LEU A 250 -8.36 0.09 12.69
C LEU A 250 -6.88 0.02 13.04
N TYR A 251 -6.24 -1.10 12.71
CA TYR A 251 -4.82 -1.30 13.00
C TYR A 251 -3.95 -0.54 11.98
N MET A 252 -3.06 0.30 12.50
CA MET A 252 -2.20 1.17 11.72
C MET A 252 -0.77 0.61 11.65
N GLY A 253 -0.64 -0.64 11.28
CA GLY A 253 0.66 -1.27 11.08
C GLY A 253 1.36 -0.78 9.82
N ALA A 254 2.67 -0.62 9.91
CA ALA A 254 3.53 -0.31 8.78
C ALA A 254 4.74 -1.23 8.79
N TYR A 255 5.12 -1.70 7.61
CA TYR A 255 6.18 -2.71 7.46
C TYR A 255 7.10 -2.34 6.31
N ARG A 256 8.39 -2.68 6.49
CA ARG A 256 9.39 -2.59 5.44
C ARG A 256 9.99 -3.97 5.20
N PHE A 257 10.21 -4.29 3.94
CA PHE A 257 10.89 -5.49 3.48
C PHE A 257 12.17 -5.07 2.74
N GLY A 258 13.30 -5.51 3.21
CA GLY A 258 14.58 -5.13 2.63
C GLY A 258 15.21 -3.81 3.08
#